data_230d01c09b5bf2527b1a21a5f34d8d4c
#
_entry.id   230d01c09b5bf2527b1a21a5f34d8d4c
#
_cell.length_a   1.000
_cell.length_b   1.000
_cell.length_c   1.000
_cell.angle_alpha   90.00
_cell.angle_beta   90.00
_cell.angle_gamma   90.00
#
_symmetry.space_group_name_H-M   'P 1'
#
loop_
_entity.id
_entity.type
_entity.pdbx_description
1 polymer ?
#
loop_
_entity_poly.entity_id
_entity_poly.type
_entity_poly.pdbx_seq_one_letter_code
_entity_poly.pdbx_strand_id
1 'polypeptide(L)'
;MRSTFKLLFYINRQKVKKNGKCPVMGRITLDGKVSQYSTGLEVEPAYWDADTGRASTDGRKESLDYEKKKELLRLNDALSALEAKAHAAYKENVDSYGFVSAEIIKNAVTGKSQVKETLLALMDEHNEEYAKRVGIDRTRHSYVRYLTTRKHIHNFMKYKYNMEDMPLRSLTMRFMTDFTFYLSTVLRLKVSAYNDYLILLHKMTRLALKKHILKRDPFAGHKIEKVPVNHRYLTGEQFEKLLNAKLPTYRLCHTRDLFVFSTFTGIGRADLANLTEDNIITKEDGSKWIHIARQKTKAECHIKLLDIPLRIIEKYRGDCLLDTSPSPRD
;
A
#
# COMPACT_ATOMS: atom_id res chain seq x y z
N MET A 1 4.69 0.53 28.08
CA MET A 1 3.73 -0.22 28.95
C MET A 1 3.94 -1.69 28.70
N ARG A 2 4.04 -2.52 29.75
CA ARG A 2 4.08 -3.97 29.56
C ARG A 2 2.68 -4.42 29.13
N SER A 3 2.57 -5.04 27.96
CA SER A 3 1.34 -5.65 27.46
C SER A 3 0.91 -6.80 28.37
N THR A 4 -0.37 -6.86 28.75
CA THR A 4 -0.91 -7.90 29.61
C THR A 4 -1.51 -9.00 28.76
N PHE A 5 -0.73 -10.06 28.52
CA PHE A 5 -1.20 -11.25 27.83
C PHE A 5 -1.67 -12.32 28.81
N LYS A 6 -2.90 -12.83 28.65
CA LYS A 6 -3.46 -13.93 29.44
C LYS A 6 -4.23 -14.90 28.53
N LEU A 7 -3.95 -16.18 28.66
CA LEU A 7 -4.70 -17.27 28.05
C LEU A 7 -5.41 -18.08 29.13
N LEU A 8 -6.68 -18.38 28.90
CA LEU A 8 -7.52 -19.19 29.79
C LEU A 8 -8.27 -20.25 28.99
N PHE A 9 -8.30 -21.49 29.49
CA PHE A 9 -9.19 -22.52 28.95
C PHE A 9 -10.39 -22.71 29.88
N TYR A 10 -11.56 -22.97 29.29
CA TYR A 10 -12.82 -23.23 30.02
C TYR A 10 -13.75 -24.11 29.20
N ILE A 11 -14.67 -24.83 29.87
CA ILE A 11 -15.67 -25.63 29.18
C ILE A 11 -16.97 -24.86 28.97
N ASN A 12 -17.61 -25.06 27.81
CA ASN A 12 -18.92 -24.49 27.55
C ASN A 12 -20.04 -25.48 27.99
N ARG A 13 -20.49 -25.33 29.23
CA ARG A 13 -21.51 -26.17 29.82
C ARG A 13 -22.90 -26.07 29.17
N GLN A 14 -23.16 -25.01 28.39
CA GLN A 14 -24.42 -24.86 27.65
C GLN A 14 -24.45 -25.68 26.36
N LYS A 15 -23.31 -26.19 25.90
CA LYS A 15 -23.17 -26.99 24.68
C LYS A 15 -22.72 -28.41 24.98
N VAL A 16 -23.46 -29.11 25.86
CA VAL A 16 -23.21 -30.54 26.12
C VAL A 16 -23.61 -31.34 24.89
N LYS A 17 -22.71 -32.16 24.40
CA LYS A 17 -22.97 -33.05 23.27
C LYS A 17 -23.74 -34.31 23.72
N LYS A 18 -24.29 -35.06 22.74
CA LYS A 18 -25.00 -36.30 22.99
C LYS A 18 -24.17 -37.37 23.76
N ASN A 19 -22.84 -37.26 23.69
CA ASN A 19 -21.86 -38.10 24.39
C ASN A 19 -21.55 -37.64 25.82
N GLY A 20 -22.27 -36.66 26.36
CA GLY A 20 -22.05 -36.12 27.71
C GLY A 20 -20.83 -35.18 27.84
N LYS A 21 -20.06 -34.95 26.76
CA LYS A 21 -18.87 -34.09 26.78
C LYS A 21 -19.20 -32.66 26.43
N CYS A 22 -18.49 -31.73 27.03
CA CYS A 22 -18.53 -30.28 26.71
C CYS A 22 -17.32 -29.88 25.88
N PRO A 23 -17.48 -28.98 24.91
CA PRO A 23 -16.34 -28.41 24.16
C PRO A 23 -15.48 -27.52 25.07
N VAL A 24 -14.17 -27.69 24.94
CA VAL A 24 -13.19 -26.81 25.60
C VAL A 24 -12.96 -25.58 24.73
N MET A 25 -13.06 -24.41 25.34
CA MET A 25 -12.89 -23.10 24.71
C MET A 25 -11.62 -22.43 25.21
N GLY A 26 -10.92 -21.75 24.34
CA GLY A 26 -9.80 -20.86 24.69
C GLY A 26 -10.21 -19.39 24.66
N ARG A 27 -9.81 -18.63 25.69
CA ARG A 27 -9.97 -17.18 25.79
C ARG A 27 -8.62 -16.50 25.89
N ILE A 28 -8.31 -15.68 24.91
CA ILE A 28 -7.12 -14.83 24.87
C ILE A 28 -7.53 -13.42 25.28
N THR A 29 -6.88 -12.88 26.31
CA THR A 29 -7.04 -11.48 26.74
C THR A 29 -5.72 -10.77 26.55
N LEU A 30 -5.76 -9.65 25.84
CA LEU A 30 -4.60 -8.80 25.58
C LEU A 30 -5.00 -7.33 25.70
N ASP A 31 -4.40 -6.62 26.63
CA ASP A 31 -4.66 -5.20 26.91
C ASP A 31 -6.16 -4.87 26.99
N GLY A 32 -6.92 -5.70 27.71
CA GLY A 32 -8.37 -5.58 27.90
C GLY A 32 -9.22 -6.05 26.72
N LYS A 33 -8.65 -6.38 25.56
CA LYS A 33 -9.36 -6.96 24.43
C LYS A 33 -9.40 -8.48 24.52
N VAL A 34 -10.59 -9.06 24.29
CA VAL A 34 -10.83 -10.49 24.42
C VAL A 34 -11.13 -11.12 23.05
N SER A 35 -10.52 -12.27 22.79
CA SER A 35 -10.86 -13.14 21.65
C SER A 35 -11.05 -14.57 22.12
N GLN A 36 -12.11 -15.24 21.63
CA GLN A 36 -12.46 -16.61 22.01
C GLN A 36 -12.41 -17.53 20.79
N TYR A 37 -12.08 -18.81 21.04
CA TYR A 37 -12.04 -19.84 20.01
C TYR A 37 -12.35 -21.22 20.57
N SER A 38 -12.81 -22.12 19.72
CA SER A 38 -12.95 -23.54 20.06
C SER A 38 -11.59 -24.23 19.89
N THR A 39 -11.18 -25.00 20.90
CA THR A 39 -9.93 -25.79 20.81
C THR A 39 -10.09 -27.05 19.96
N GLY A 40 -11.31 -27.45 19.66
CA GLY A 40 -11.62 -28.74 19.04
C GLY A 40 -11.57 -29.93 20.03
N LEU A 41 -11.22 -29.68 21.28
CA LEU A 41 -11.13 -30.67 22.34
C LEU A 41 -12.44 -30.72 23.16
N GLU A 42 -12.73 -31.87 23.78
CA GLU A 42 -13.93 -32.08 24.55
C GLU A 42 -13.59 -32.83 25.83
N VAL A 43 -14.33 -32.55 26.90
CA VAL A 43 -14.17 -33.19 28.19
C VAL A 43 -15.53 -33.31 28.90
N GLU A 44 -15.69 -34.33 29.70
CA GLU A 44 -16.86 -34.47 30.61
C GLU A 44 -16.75 -33.40 31.71
N PRO A 45 -17.85 -32.68 32.04
CA PRO A 45 -17.82 -31.64 33.06
C PRO A 45 -17.34 -32.11 34.45
N ALA A 46 -17.52 -33.39 34.76
CA ALA A 46 -17.10 -33.99 36.02
C ALA A 46 -15.56 -33.99 36.20
N TYR A 47 -14.83 -34.07 35.11
CA TYR A 47 -13.36 -34.12 35.14
C TYR A 47 -12.70 -32.78 34.82
N TRP A 48 -13.44 -31.69 34.78
CA TRP A 48 -12.88 -30.36 34.50
C TRP A 48 -12.66 -29.56 35.78
N ASP A 49 -11.43 -29.13 35.98
CA ASP A 49 -11.06 -28.16 37.01
C ASP A 49 -11.08 -26.74 36.43
N ALA A 50 -11.99 -25.91 36.92
CA ALA A 50 -12.18 -24.55 36.46
C ALA A 50 -11.06 -23.58 36.92
N ASP A 51 -10.43 -23.88 38.06
CA ASP A 51 -9.40 -23.03 38.66
C ASP A 51 -8.09 -23.14 37.90
N THR A 52 -7.71 -24.35 37.50
CA THR A 52 -6.51 -24.61 36.70
C THR A 52 -6.75 -24.49 35.19
N GLY A 53 -8.00 -24.58 34.75
CA GLY A 53 -8.34 -24.64 33.32
C GLY A 53 -7.84 -25.91 32.64
N ARG A 54 -7.81 -27.03 33.36
CA ARG A 54 -7.31 -28.34 32.92
C ARG A 54 -8.24 -29.46 33.33
N ALA A 55 -8.04 -30.62 32.74
CA ALA A 55 -8.73 -31.82 33.21
C ALA A 55 -8.05 -32.36 34.49
N SER A 56 -8.87 -32.61 35.51
CA SER A 56 -8.38 -33.20 36.77
C SER A 56 -8.11 -34.68 36.56
N THR A 57 -6.90 -35.09 36.89
CA THR A 57 -6.48 -36.51 36.89
C THR A 57 -6.55 -37.13 38.30
N ASP A 58 -6.80 -36.29 39.30
CA ASP A 58 -6.97 -36.73 40.69
C ASP A 58 -8.43 -37.00 40.92
N GLY A 59 -8.78 -38.27 41.00
CA GLY A 59 -10.15 -38.73 41.18
C GLY A 59 -10.79 -38.22 42.48
N ARG A 60 -11.39 -37.02 42.42
CA ARG A 60 -12.13 -36.45 43.57
C ARG A 60 -13.43 -37.23 43.92
N LYS A 61 -13.89 -38.20 43.09
CA LYS A 61 -15.13 -38.92 43.30
C LYS A 61 -15.12 -40.42 42.98
N GLU A 62 -14.19 -40.95 42.19
CA GLU A 62 -14.09 -42.37 41.85
C GLU A 62 -12.68 -42.72 41.40
N SER A 63 -12.22 -43.98 41.65
CA SER A 63 -10.94 -44.45 41.09
C SER A 63 -11.02 -44.44 39.58
N LEU A 64 -10.31 -43.49 38.95
CA LEU A 64 -10.21 -43.34 37.50
C LEU A 64 -9.63 -44.63 36.90
N ASP A 65 -10.33 -45.23 35.94
CA ASP A 65 -9.79 -46.27 35.08
C ASP A 65 -8.54 -45.78 34.35
N TYR A 66 -7.57 -46.64 34.14
CA TYR A 66 -6.28 -46.34 33.50
C TYR A 66 -6.45 -45.67 32.13
N GLU A 67 -7.37 -46.16 31.30
CA GLU A 67 -7.64 -45.59 29.97
C GLU A 67 -8.22 -44.17 30.07
N LYS A 68 -9.11 -43.94 31.03
CA LYS A 68 -9.66 -42.59 31.26
C LYS A 68 -8.61 -41.60 31.74
N LYS A 69 -7.73 -42.00 32.64
CA LYS A 69 -6.61 -41.17 33.08
C LYS A 69 -5.70 -40.82 31.93
N LYS A 70 -5.41 -41.74 31.03
CA LYS A 70 -4.61 -41.53 29.84
C LYS A 70 -5.28 -40.59 28.86
N GLU A 71 -6.62 -40.67 28.68
CA GLU A 71 -7.39 -39.71 27.85
C GLU A 71 -7.27 -38.30 28.41
N LEU A 72 -7.45 -38.10 29.72
CA LEU A 72 -7.36 -36.79 30.37
C LEU A 72 -5.94 -36.18 30.31
N LEU A 73 -4.90 -37.01 30.45
CA LEU A 73 -3.51 -36.58 30.28
C LEU A 73 -3.25 -36.11 28.84
N ARG A 74 -3.67 -36.86 27.82
CA ARG A 74 -3.55 -36.46 26.42
C ARG A 74 -4.27 -35.13 26.11
N LEU A 75 -5.43 -34.92 26.75
CA LEU A 75 -6.17 -33.66 26.63
C LEU A 75 -5.36 -32.51 27.23
N ASN A 76 -4.77 -32.69 28.41
CA ASN A 76 -3.92 -31.69 29.06
C ASN A 76 -2.66 -31.37 28.24
N ASP A 77 -2.03 -32.40 27.64
CA ASP A 77 -0.88 -32.21 26.73
C ASP A 77 -1.27 -31.41 25.50
N ALA A 78 -2.43 -31.68 24.90
CA ALA A 78 -2.95 -30.92 23.77
C ALA A 78 -3.23 -29.45 24.15
N LEU A 79 -3.78 -29.20 25.33
CA LEU A 79 -4.00 -27.84 25.84
C LEU A 79 -2.67 -27.11 26.08
N SER A 80 -1.67 -27.80 26.62
CA SER A 80 -0.32 -27.24 26.82
C SER A 80 0.37 -26.90 25.49
N ALA A 81 0.18 -27.73 24.46
CA ALA A 81 0.66 -27.45 23.11
C ALA A 81 -0.01 -26.21 22.50
N LEU A 82 -1.32 -26.01 22.71
CA LEU A 82 -2.03 -24.80 22.27
C LEU A 82 -1.55 -23.54 23.01
N GLU A 83 -1.28 -23.70 24.32
CA GLU A 83 -0.72 -22.62 25.14
C GLU A 83 0.69 -22.22 24.67
N ALA A 84 1.57 -23.17 24.41
CA ALA A 84 2.90 -22.95 23.86
C ALA A 84 2.84 -22.22 22.50
N LYS A 85 1.92 -22.65 21.61
CA LYS A 85 1.68 -21.96 20.33
C LYS A 85 1.22 -20.51 20.51
N ALA A 86 0.34 -20.25 21.48
CA ALA A 86 -0.14 -18.91 21.77
C ALA A 86 1.00 -18.00 22.29
N HIS A 87 1.84 -18.50 23.19
CA HIS A 87 3.00 -17.78 23.70
C HIS A 87 4.06 -17.54 22.61
N ALA A 88 4.34 -18.52 21.76
CA ALA A 88 5.25 -18.37 20.63
C ALA A 88 4.75 -17.31 19.65
N ALA A 89 3.47 -17.35 19.28
CA ALA A 89 2.85 -16.35 18.41
C ALA A 89 2.86 -14.94 19.03
N TYR A 90 2.63 -14.83 20.34
CA TYR A 90 2.73 -13.56 21.06
C TYR A 90 4.17 -13.00 20.95
N LYS A 91 5.18 -13.80 21.29
CA LYS A 91 6.58 -13.39 21.27
C LYS A 91 7.03 -13.02 19.86
N GLU A 92 6.76 -13.85 18.87
CA GLU A 92 7.13 -13.59 17.46
C GLU A 92 6.55 -12.28 16.94
N ASN A 93 5.27 -12.00 17.22
CA ASN A 93 4.63 -10.77 16.75
C ASN A 93 5.14 -9.53 17.50
N VAL A 94 5.41 -9.62 18.79
CA VAL A 94 6.01 -8.51 19.56
C VAL A 94 7.43 -8.22 19.06
N ASP A 95 8.25 -9.25 18.88
CA ASP A 95 9.66 -9.10 18.46
C ASP A 95 9.78 -8.62 17.01
N SER A 96 8.92 -9.12 16.10
CA SER A 96 9.01 -8.80 14.67
C SER A 96 8.27 -7.53 14.25
N TYR A 97 7.16 -7.20 14.93
CA TYR A 97 6.27 -6.11 14.50
C TYR A 97 6.03 -5.04 15.57
N GLY A 98 6.48 -5.27 16.81
CA GLY A 98 6.19 -4.38 17.96
C GLY A 98 4.71 -4.30 18.33
N PHE A 99 3.86 -5.13 17.71
CA PHE A 99 2.41 -5.14 17.92
C PHE A 99 1.85 -6.55 17.85
N VAL A 100 0.90 -6.84 18.74
CA VAL A 100 0.13 -8.08 18.73
C VAL A 100 -1.31 -7.80 19.15
N SER A 101 -2.28 -8.58 18.64
CA SER A 101 -3.67 -8.52 19.07
C SER A 101 -4.16 -9.91 19.46
N ALA A 102 -5.19 -9.97 20.31
CA ALA A 102 -5.81 -11.24 20.71
C ALA A 102 -6.32 -12.05 19.50
N GLU A 103 -6.70 -11.38 18.41
CA GLU A 103 -7.16 -12.02 17.17
C GLU A 103 -6.00 -12.64 16.37
N ILE A 104 -4.85 -11.98 16.33
CA ILE A 104 -3.64 -12.53 15.68
C ILE A 104 -3.21 -13.82 16.36
N ILE A 105 -3.14 -13.82 17.70
CA ILE A 105 -2.78 -15.02 18.47
C ILE A 105 -3.80 -16.13 18.25
N LYS A 106 -5.11 -15.83 18.28
CA LYS A 106 -6.17 -16.79 17.97
C LYS A 106 -5.98 -17.43 16.60
N ASN A 107 -5.70 -16.64 15.57
CA ASN A 107 -5.50 -17.15 14.20
C ASN A 107 -4.27 -18.07 14.12
N ALA A 108 -3.18 -17.72 14.80
CA ALA A 108 -2.00 -18.58 14.89
C ALA A 108 -2.27 -19.91 15.58
N VAL A 109 -3.02 -19.90 16.71
CA VAL A 109 -3.37 -21.10 17.46
C VAL A 109 -4.32 -22.00 16.68
N THR A 110 -5.31 -21.42 15.98
CA THR A 110 -6.32 -22.18 15.23
C THR A 110 -5.85 -22.63 13.85
N GLY A 111 -4.58 -22.38 13.48
CA GLY A 111 -4.03 -22.74 12.18
C GLY A 111 -4.66 -22.00 10.99
N LYS A 112 -5.46 -20.96 11.24
CA LYS A 112 -5.90 -20.07 10.19
C LYS A 112 -4.68 -19.31 9.70
N SER A 113 -4.31 -19.54 8.43
CA SER A 113 -3.19 -18.88 7.79
C SER A 113 -3.13 -17.40 8.19
N GLN A 114 -2.02 -16.97 8.79
CA GLN A 114 -1.70 -15.56 8.91
C GLN A 114 -1.44 -15.04 7.49
N VAL A 115 -2.49 -14.71 6.76
CA VAL A 115 -2.33 -13.69 5.73
C VAL A 115 -1.81 -12.49 6.51
N LYS A 116 -0.61 -12.04 6.20
CA LYS A 116 -0.02 -10.83 6.79
C LYS A 116 -0.88 -9.65 6.35
N GLU A 117 -2.04 -9.48 6.99
CA GLU A 117 -3.00 -8.41 6.72
C GLU A 117 -2.47 -7.09 7.30
N THR A 118 -1.18 -6.80 7.03
CA THR A 118 -0.51 -5.58 7.48
C THR A 118 -0.38 -4.59 6.32
N LEU A 119 -0.19 -3.32 6.65
CA LEU A 119 -0.14 -2.25 5.67
C LEU A 119 1.05 -2.40 4.72
N LEU A 120 2.25 -2.63 5.25
CA LEU A 120 3.44 -2.75 4.41
C LEU A 120 3.43 -4.04 3.60
N ALA A 121 2.96 -5.16 4.16
CA ALA A 121 2.84 -6.41 3.40
C ALA A 121 1.88 -6.26 2.20
N LEU A 122 0.74 -5.56 2.37
CA LEU A 122 -0.16 -5.26 1.26
C LEU A 122 0.49 -4.33 0.23
N MET A 123 1.27 -3.35 0.69
CA MET A 123 2.00 -2.45 -0.23
C MET A 123 3.09 -3.20 -0.99
N ASP A 124 3.80 -4.11 -0.35
CA ASP A 124 4.85 -4.92 -0.97
C ASP A 124 4.26 -5.84 -2.04
N GLU A 125 3.17 -6.55 -1.75
CA GLU A 125 2.41 -7.35 -2.72
C GLU A 125 1.98 -6.50 -3.93
N HIS A 126 1.36 -5.34 -3.67
CA HIS A 126 0.96 -4.43 -4.75
C HIS A 126 2.16 -3.93 -5.58
N ASN A 127 3.28 -3.62 -4.93
CA ASN A 127 4.47 -3.10 -5.59
C ASN A 127 5.16 -4.18 -6.44
N GLU A 128 5.17 -5.43 -6.00
CA GLU A 128 5.68 -6.57 -6.79
C GLU A 128 4.82 -6.82 -8.04
N GLU A 129 3.48 -6.79 -7.89
CA GLU A 129 2.57 -6.89 -9.04
C GLU A 129 2.77 -5.72 -10.01
N TYR A 130 2.94 -4.51 -9.48
CA TYR A 130 3.15 -3.31 -10.27
C TYR A 130 4.48 -3.35 -11.02
N ALA A 131 5.56 -3.86 -10.38
CA ALA A 131 6.88 -4.00 -10.98
C ALA A 131 6.87 -4.87 -12.25
N LYS A 132 6.10 -5.97 -12.24
CA LYS A 132 5.95 -6.88 -13.40
C LYS A 132 5.31 -6.19 -14.61
N ARG A 133 4.60 -5.09 -14.42
CA ARG A 133 3.90 -4.33 -15.45
C ARG A 133 4.67 -3.10 -15.93
N VAL A 134 5.81 -2.80 -15.31
CA VAL A 134 6.68 -1.66 -15.73
C VAL A 134 7.28 -1.98 -17.10
N GLY A 135 7.13 -1.04 -18.04
CA GLY A 135 7.55 -1.21 -19.46
C GLY A 135 6.46 -1.81 -20.34
N ILE A 136 5.41 -2.41 -19.79
CA ILE A 136 4.25 -2.94 -20.55
C ILE A 136 3.16 -1.85 -20.61
N ASP A 137 2.51 -1.58 -19.47
CA ASP A 137 1.41 -0.61 -19.34
C ASP A 137 1.59 0.34 -18.16
N ARG A 138 2.72 0.26 -17.45
CA ARG A 138 3.08 1.08 -16.30
C ARG A 138 4.44 1.74 -16.49
N THR A 139 4.58 2.96 -15.96
CA THR A 139 5.83 3.71 -16.03
C THR A 139 6.69 3.46 -14.80
N ARG A 140 8.01 3.44 -14.98
CA ARG A 140 8.99 3.36 -13.88
C ARG A 140 8.79 4.51 -12.89
N HIS A 141 8.48 5.72 -13.35
CA HIS A 141 8.23 6.88 -12.50
C HIS A 141 7.09 6.62 -11.49
N SER A 142 5.98 6.05 -11.96
CA SER A 142 4.86 5.69 -11.09
C SER A 142 5.25 4.59 -10.09
N TYR A 143 6.05 3.61 -10.50
CA TYR A 143 6.56 2.57 -9.61
C TYR A 143 7.40 3.13 -8.47
N VAL A 144 8.36 4.01 -8.79
CA VAL A 144 9.22 4.68 -7.79
C VAL A 144 8.38 5.45 -6.77
N ARG A 145 7.26 6.08 -7.18
CA ARG A 145 6.34 6.76 -6.24
C ARG A 145 5.72 5.79 -5.22
N TYR A 146 5.35 4.59 -5.62
CA TYR A 146 4.85 3.57 -4.68
C TYR A 146 5.92 3.13 -3.69
N LEU A 147 7.15 2.88 -4.17
CA LEU A 147 8.27 2.54 -3.29
C LEU A 147 8.58 3.65 -2.28
N THR A 148 8.59 4.90 -2.75
CA THR A 148 8.81 6.08 -1.90
C THR A 148 7.70 6.23 -0.86
N THR A 149 6.44 6.03 -1.26
CA THR A 149 5.29 6.08 -0.34
C THR A 149 5.42 5.02 0.75
N ARG A 150 5.74 3.80 0.37
CA ARG A 150 5.98 2.69 1.31
C ARG A 150 7.09 3.04 2.31
N LYS A 151 8.20 3.62 1.83
CA LYS A 151 9.32 4.06 2.67
C LYS A 151 8.89 5.15 3.67
N HIS A 152 8.12 6.14 3.23
CA HIS A 152 7.62 7.20 4.12
C HIS A 152 6.66 6.66 5.18
N ILE A 153 5.77 5.76 4.83
CA ILE A 153 4.84 5.11 5.77
C ILE A 153 5.61 4.28 6.80
N HIS A 154 6.59 3.48 6.37
CA HIS A 154 7.44 2.71 7.28
C HIS A 154 8.19 3.62 8.26
N ASN A 155 8.87 4.65 7.76
CA ASN A 155 9.60 5.61 8.59
C ASN A 155 8.69 6.34 9.56
N PHE A 156 7.48 6.71 9.13
CA PHE A 156 6.47 7.33 9.98
C PHE A 156 6.02 6.40 11.11
N MET A 157 5.71 5.13 10.80
CA MET A 157 5.31 4.15 11.82
C MET A 157 6.41 3.93 12.84
N LYS A 158 7.66 3.88 12.41
CA LYS A 158 8.81 3.79 13.31
C LYS A 158 8.99 5.04 14.16
N TYR A 159 8.87 6.22 13.55
CA TYR A 159 8.99 7.52 14.24
C TYR A 159 7.90 7.73 15.28
N LYS A 160 6.62 7.50 14.93
CA LYS A 160 5.47 7.88 15.77
C LYS A 160 5.04 6.78 16.72
N TYR A 161 5.09 5.52 16.28
CA TYR A 161 4.52 4.37 17.00
C TYR A 161 5.59 3.37 17.45
N ASN A 162 6.85 3.55 17.06
CA ASN A 162 7.95 2.59 17.29
C ASN A 162 7.59 1.17 16.80
N MET A 163 6.99 1.07 15.61
CA MET A 163 6.51 -0.17 14.99
C MET A 163 7.11 -0.33 13.61
N GLU A 164 7.48 -1.56 13.25
CA GLU A 164 7.98 -1.87 11.90
C GLU A 164 6.86 -2.00 10.87
N ASP A 165 5.68 -2.47 11.26
CA ASP A 165 4.50 -2.58 10.43
C ASP A 165 3.22 -2.50 11.28
N MET A 166 2.05 -2.32 10.65
CA MET A 166 0.77 -2.17 11.34
C MET A 166 -0.33 -2.99 10.67
N PRO A 167 -1.15 -3.74 11.46
CA PRO A 167 -2.32 -4.42 10.91
C PRO A 167 -3.28 -3.44 10.25
N LEU A 168 -3.77 -3.77 9.05
CA LEU A 168 -4.72 -2.93 8.31
C LEU A 168 -5.97 -2.58 9.12
N ARG A 169 -6.44 -3.52 9.97
CA ARG A 169 -7.62 -3.31 10.84
C ARG A 169 -7.38 -2.33 11.99
N SER A 170 -6.12 -1.99 12.28
CA SER A 170 -5.75 -1.00 13.30
C SER A 170 -5.65 0.42 12.73
N LEU A 171 -5.75 0.58 11.41
CA LEU A 171 -5.77 1.90 10.78
C LEU A 171 -7.01 2.68 11.20
N THR A 172 -6.81 3.95 11.52
CA THR A 172 -7.86 4.88 11.92
C THR A 172 -7.64 6.24 11.24
N MET A 173 -8.65 7.12 11.30
CA MET A 173 -8.50 8.50 10.82
C MET A 173 -7.32 9.21 11.48
N ARG A 174 -7.04 8.91 12.76
CA ARG A 174 -5.89 9.47 13.48
C ARG A 174 -4.55 9.13 12.81
N PHE A 175 -4.40 7.90 12.30
CA PHE A 175 -3.21 7.52 11.53
C PHE A 175 -3.01 8.45 10.32
N MET A 176 -4.07 8.73 9.57
CA MET A 176 -4.03 9.63 8.41
C MET A 176 -3.61 11.05 8.83
N THR A 177 -4.20 11.58 9.89
CA THR A 177 -3.89 12.93 10.41
C THR A 177 -2.44 13.01 10.91
N ASP A 178 -1.99 12.02 11.69
CA ASP A 178 -0.62 11.96 12.21
C ASP A 178 0.40 11.79 11.07
N PHE A 179 0.07 11.01 10.03
CA PHE A 179 0.94 10.85 8.86
C PHE A 179 1.04 12.15 8.06
N THR A 180 -0.08 12.85 7.84
CA THR A 180 -0.09 14.16 7.18
C THR A 180 0.77 15.17 7.96
N PHE A 181 0.63 15.19 9.29
CA PHE A 181 1.45 16.03 10.15
C PHE A 181 2.94 15.70 10.03
N TYR A 182 3.31 14.42 10.05
CA TYR A 182 4.70 13.98 9.85
C TYR A 182 5.28 14.43 8.50
N LEU A 183 4.51 14.26 7.41
CA LEU A 183 4.95 14.66 6.07
C LEU A 183 5.17 16.18 5.97
N SER A 184 4.29 16.98 6.58
CA SER A 184 4.34 18.44 6.50
C SER A 184 5.36 19.05 7.46
N THR A 185 5.49 18.55 8.69
CA THR A 185 6.30 19.18 9.74
C THR A 185 7.69 18.56 9.87
N VAL A 186 7.79 17.23 9.88
CA VAL A 186 9.07 16.52 10.03
C VAL A 186 9.82 16.49 8.69
N LEU A 187 9.15 16.09 7.61
CA LEU A 187 9.75 16.05 6.28
C LEU A 187 9.67 17.38 5.52
N ARG A 188 8.91 18.35 6.03
CA ARG A 188 8.71 19.69 5.45
C ARG A 188 8.29 19.67 3.98
N LEU A 189 7.46 18.70 3.60
CA LEU A 189 6.98 18.57 2.24
C LEU A 189 5.86 19.58 1.94
N LYS A 190 5.83 20.07 0.70
CA LYS A 190 4.73 20.90 0.21
C LYS A 190 3.44 20.09 0.07
N VAL A 191 2.28 20.75 0.21
CA VAL A 191 0.95 20.13 0.11
C VAL A 191 0.79 19.29 -1.14
N SER A 192 1.23 19.78 -2.30
CA SER A 192 1.15 19.05 -3.56
C SER A 192 1.94 17.74 -3.54
N ALA A 193 3.09 17.70 -2.85
CA ALA A 193 3.94 16.51 -2.78
C ALA A 193 3.37 15.48 -1.81
N TYR A 194 2.95 15.88 -0.61
CA TYR A 194 2.41 14.92 0.34
C TYR A 194 1.01 14.40 -0.03
N ASN A 195 0.21 15.18 -0.74
CA ASN A 195 -1.07 14.71 -1.28
C ASN A 195 -0.92 13.46 -2.13
N ASP A 196 0.14 13.34 -2.90
CA ASP A 196 0.43 12.16 -3.70
C ASP A 196 0.58 10.91 -2.82
N TYR A 197 1.25 11.02 -1.67
CA TYR A 197 1.41 9.91 -0.73
C TYR A 197 0.09 9.55 -0.02
N LEU A 198 -0.74 10.56 0.32
CA LEU A 198 -2.06 10.33 0.90
C LEU A 198 -3.00 9.63 -0.10
N ILE A 199 -2.98 10.03 -1.39
CA ILE A 199 -3.74 9.37 -2.45
C ILE A 199 -3.35 7.89 -2.58
N LEU A 200 -2.06 7.59 -2.52
CA LEU A 200 -1.58 6.21 -2.60
C LEU A 200 -1.95 5.40 -1.35
N LEU A 201 -1.95 6.00 -0.16
CA LEU A 201 -2.43 5.36 1.06
C LEU A 201 -3.94 5.04 0.98
N HIS A 202 -4.76 5.98 0.49
CA HIS A 202 -6.17 5.71 0.19
C HIS A 202 -6.36 4.57 -0.82
N LYS A 203 -5.49 4.48 -1.82
CA LYS A 203 -5.54 3.38 -2.78
C LYS A 203 -5.30 2.04 -2.09
N MET A 204 -4.38 1.96 -1.12
CA MET A 204 -4.11 0.73 -0.37
C MET A 204 -5.31 0.32 0.48
N THR A 205 -5.98 1.24 1.17
CA THR A 205 -7.20 0.90 1.93
C THR A 205 -8.34 0.45 1.02
N ARG A 206 -8.52 1.05 -0.16
CA ARG A 206 -9.48 0.57 -1.17
C ARG A 206 -9.13 -0.82 -1.68
N LEU A 207 -7.85 -1.13 -1.86
CA LEU A 207 -7.40 -2.47 -2.23
C LEU A 207 -7.70 -3.48 -1.11
N ALA A 208 -7.46 -3.11 0.16
CA ALA A 208 -7.80 -3.93 1.31
C ALA A 208 -9.31 -4.19 1.44
N LEU A 209 -10.15 -3.20 1.13
CA LEU A 209 -11.62 -3.37 1.03
C LEU A 209 -11.99 -4.34 -0.08
N LYS A 210 -11.42 -4.18 -1.29
CA LYS A 210 -11.67 -5.08 -2.43
C LYS A 210 -11.24 -6.52 -2.15
N LYS A 211 -10.17 -6.71 -1.38
CA LYS A 211 -9.71 -8.04 -0.92
C LYS A 211 -10.49 -8.55 0.31
N HIS A 212 -11.52 -7.87 0.78
CA HIS A 212 -12.31 -8.20 1.98
C HIS A 212 -11.51 -8.29 3.29
N ILE A 213 -10.30 -7.72 3.34
CA ILE A 213 -9.47 -7.60 4.55
C ILE A 213 -10.10 -6.58 5.52
N LEU A 214 -10.57 -5.46 4.97
CA LEU A 214 -11.30 -4.43 5.70
C LEU A 214 -12.80 -4.52 5.37
N LYS A 215 -13.64 -4.24 6.38
CA LYS A 215 -15.11 -4.15 6.22
C LYS A 215 -15.57 -2.71 5.93
N ARG A 216 -14.81 -1.72 6.38
CA ARG A 216 -15.09 -0.28 6.21
C ARG A 216 -13.79 0.45 5.92
N ASP A 217 -13.87 1.57 5.19
CA ASP A 217 -12.72 2.43 4.94
C ASP A 217 -12.35 3.17 6.24
N PRO A 218 -11.15 2.96 6.81
CA PRO A 218 -10.71 3.67 8.01
C PRO A 218 -10.51 5.17 7.77
N PHE A 219 -10.43 5.60 6.51
CA PHE A 219 -10.22 6.98 6.09
C PHE A 219 -11.46 7.60 5.42
N ALA A 220 -12.65 6.99 5.62
CA ALA A 220 -13.90 7.55 5.12
C ALA A 220 -14.09 8.99 5.66
N GLY A 221 -14.32 9.92 4.75
CA GLY A 221 -14.45 11.35 5.10
C GLY A 221 -13.17 12.16 5.06
N HIS A 222 -11.96 11.54 4.95
CA HIS A 222 -10.74 12.29 4.71
C HIS A 222 -10.76 12.92 3.31
N LYS A 223 -10.60 14.23 3.25
CA LYS A 223 -10.53 14.99 1.99
C LYS A 223 -9.09 15.42 1.74
N ILE A 224 -8.60 15.15 0.54
CA ILE A 224 -7.31 15.66 0.09
C ILE A 224 -7.39 17.18 -0.02
N GLU A 225 -6.43 17.88 0.54
CA GLU A 225 -6.34 19.32 0.51
C GLU A 225 -6.17 19.82 -0.94
N LYS A 226 -7.01 20.76 -1.35
CA LYS A 226 -6.89 21.37 -2.67
C LYS A 226 -5.73 22.36 -2.68
N VAL A 227 -4.78 22.16 -3.58
CA VAL A 227 -3.69 23.11 -3.80
C VAL A 227 -4.13 24.10 -4.86
N PRO A 228 -4.11 25.40 -4.57
CA PRO A 228 -4.38 26.40 -5.60
C PRO A 228 -3.31 26.29 -6.68
N VAL A 229 -3.73 26.09 -7.92
CA VAL A 229 -2.83 26.00 -9.07
C VAL A 229 -2.64 27.40 -9.62
N ASN A 230 -1.46 27.96 -9.46
CA ASN A 230 -1.09 29.18 -10.13
C ASN A 230 -0.53 28.83 -11.52
N HIS A 231 -1.38 28.93 -12.52
CA HIS A 231 -0.97 28.72 -13.92
C HIS A 231 -0.12 29.89 -14.36
N ARG A 232 1.17 29.62 -14.58
CA ARG A 232 2.05 30.60 -15.25
C ARG A 232 1.89 30.44 -16.76
N TYR A 233 1.59 31.52 -17.43
CA TYR A 233 1.51 31.60 -18.89
C TYR A 233 2.25 32.85 -19.38
N LEU A 234 2.68 32.83 -20.61
CA LEU A 234 3.22 33.99 -21.27
C LEU A 234 2.07 34.79 -21.88
N THR A 235 2.12 36.13 -21.74
CA THR A 235 1.25 37.01 -22.52
C THR A 235 1.68 37.00 -23.99
N GLY A 236 0.81 37.46 -24.91
CA GLY A 236 1.16 37.56 -26.32
C GLY A 236 2.46 38.39 -26.54
N GLU A 237 2.57 39.53 -25.89
CA GLU A 237 3.79 40.37 -25.95
C GLU A 237 5.04 39.65 -25.42
N GLN A 238 4.92 38.91 -24.34
CA GLN A 238 6.04 38.13 -23.80
C GLN A 238 6.44 37.01 -24.74
N PHE A 239 5.47 36.38 -25.39
CA PHE A 239 5.71 35.34 -26.36
C PHE A 239 6.41 35.90 -27.63
N GLU A 240 5.96 37.03 -28.13
CA GLU A 240 6.61 37.72 -29.26
C GLU A 240 8.05 38.15 -28.95
N LYS A 241 8.30 38.68 -27.73
CA LYS A 241 9.66 38.99 -27.26
C LYS A 241 10.53 37.73 -27.23
N LEU A 242 10.00 36.59 -26.75
CA LEU A 242 10.72 35.34 -26.73
C LEU A 242 11.02 34.82 -28.14
N LEU A 243 10.05 34.92 -29.07
CA LEU A 243 10.19 34.49 -30.45
C LEU A 243 11.33 35.25 -31.16
N ASN A 244 11.40 36.56 -30.95
CA ASN A 244 12.35 37.44 -31.59
C ASN A 244 13.66 37.63 -30.80
N ALA A 245 13.82 36.98 -29.65
CA ALA A 245 15.01 37.16 -28.81
C ALA A 245 16.29 36.66 -29.49
N LYS A 246 17.31 37.47 -29.47
CA LYS A 246 18.68 37.06 -29.83
C LYS A 246 19.29 36.35 -28.60
N LEU A 247 19.41 35.02 -28.67
CA LEU A 247 19.95 34.24 -27.59
C LEU A 247 21.42 33.89 -27.83
N PRO A 248 22.28 33.95 -26.79
CA PRO A 248 23.73 33.88 -26.94
C PRO A 248 24.27 32.48 -27.26
N THR A 249 23.50 31.43 -27.07
CA THR A 249 23.97 30.05 -27.26
C THR A 249 23.00 29.25 -28.11
N TYR A 250 23.55 28.31 -28.88
CA TYR A 250 22.76 27.32 -29.65
C TYR A 250 21.73 26.60 -28.76
N ARG A 251 22.14 26.14 -27.57
CA ARG A 251 21.27 25.44 -26.62
C ARG A 251 20.05 26.29 -26.23
N LEU A 252 20.21 27.55 -25.98
CA LEU A 252 19.09 28.45 -25.65
C LEU A 252 18.17 28.66 -26.86
N CYS A 253 18.75 28.84 -28.04
CA CYS A 253 17.98 28.97 -29.29
C CYS A 253 17.16 27.69 -29.52
N HIS A 254 17.77 26.51 -29.40
CA HIS A 254 17.12 25.24 -29.56
C HIS A 254 15.99 25.02 -28.52
N THR A 255 16.25 25.33 -27.23
CA THR A 255 15.23 25.24 -26.18
C THR A 255 14.05 26.18 -26.47
N ARG A 256 14.30 27.41 -26.92
CA ARG A 256 13.25 28.33 -27.33
C ARG A 256 12.42 27.74 -28.48
N ASP A 257 13.09 27.25 -29.51
CA ASP A 257 12.43 26.74 -30.72
C ASP A 257 11.56 25.49 -30.40
N LEU A 258 12.03 24.61 -29.52
CA LEU A 258 11.24 23.50 -29.00
C LEU A 258 10.02 23.99 -28.20
N PHE A 259 10.18 25.01 -27.36
CA PHE A 259 9.08 25.61 -26.62
C PHE A 259 8.04 26.22 -27.55
N VAL A 260 8.49 26.99 -28.55
CA VAL A 260 7.63 27.61 -29.59
C VAL A 260 6.90 26.51 -30.36
N PHE A 261 7.60 25.48 -30.81
CA PHE A 261 7.01 24.34 -31.50
C PHE A 261 5.91 23.66 -30.67
N SER A 262 6.20 23.35 -29.38
CA SER A 262 5.21 22.81 -28.47
C SER A 262 4.00 23.72 -28.27
N THR A 263 4.20 25.04 -28.26
CA THR A 263 3.12 26.02 -28.07
C THR A 263 2.14 25.99 -29.25
N PHE A 264 2.65 25.90 -30.50
CA PHE A 264 1.80 25.84 -31.70
C PHE A 264 1.18 24.48 -31.97
N THR A 265 1.82 23.39 -31.52
CA THR A 265 1.35 22.04 -31.82
C THR A 265 0.63 21.37 -30.66
N GLY A 266 0.77 21.88 -29.43
CA GLY A 266 0.24 21.24 -28.22
C GLY A 266 0.90 19.89 -27.90
N ILE A 267 2.04 19.58 -28.52
CA ILE A 267 2.77 18.33 -28.28
C ILE A 267 3.54 18.44 -26.95
N GLY A 268 3.39 17.44 -26.10
CA GLY A 268 4.12 17.34 -24.84
C GLY A 268 5.58 16.98 -25.05
N ARG A 269 6.44 17.33 -24.06
CA ARG A 269 7.90 17.08 -24.15
C ARG A 269 8.25 15.62 -24.49
N ALA A 270 7.54 14.64 -23.90
CA ALA A 270 7.82 13.22 -24.14
C ALA A 270 7.47 12.80 -25.59
N ASP A 271 6.38 13.33 -26.13
CA ASP A 271 5.94 13.03 -27.49
C ASP A 271 6.85 13.76 -28.52
N LEU A 272 7.26 14.99 -28.16
CA LEU A 272 8.20 15.77 -28.95
C LEU A 272 9.57 15.06 -29.04
N ALA A 273 10.03 14.42 -27.93
CA ALA A 273 11.28 13.69 -27.89
C ALA A 273 11.29 12.43 -28.77
N ASN A 274 10.12 11.92 -29.17
CA ASN A 274 9.99 10.76 -30.05
C ASN A 274 9.47 11.14 -31.45
N LEU A 275 9.41 12.42 -31.78
CA LEU A 275 8.93 12.89 -33.07
C LEU A 275 10.00 12.65 -34.13
N THR A 276 9.66 11.91 -35.18
CA THR A 276 10.51 11.63 -36.34
C THR A 276 9.90 12.19 -37.62
N GLU A 277 10.65 12.21 -38.71
CA GLU A 277 10.13 12.62 -40.02
C GLU A 277 8.97 11.72 -40.49
N ASP A 278 8.96 10.44 -40.13
CA ASP A 278 7.89 9.51 -40.47
C ASP A 278 6.53 9.89 -39.86
N ASN A 279 6.55 10.70 -38.82
CA ASN A 279 5.34 11.23 -38.20
C ASN A 279 4.74 12.41 -38.94
N ILE A 280 5.42 12.93 -39.99
CA ILE A 280 4.98 14.09 -40.77
C ILE A 280 4.42 13.62 -42.10
N ILE A 281 3.12 13.81 -42.28
CA ILE A 281 2.41 13.40 -43.50
C ILE A 281 2.04 14.65 -44.30
N THR A 282 2.28 14.62 -45.62
CA THR A 282 1.80 15.63 -46.56
C THR A 282 0.49 15.16 -47.19
N LYS A 283 -0.57 15.97 -47.05
CA LYS A 283 -1.88 15.67 -47.66
C LYS A 283 -1.91 16.15 -49.10
N GLU A 284 -2.96 15.75 -49.81
CA GLU A 284 -3.18 16.11 -51.27
C GLU A 284 -3.23 17.63 -51.52
N ASP A 285 -3.72 18.39 -50.50
CA ASP A 285 -3.76 19.87 -50.53
C ASP A 285 -2.39 20.54 -50.28
N GLY A 286 -1.32 19.73 -50.12
CA GLY A 286 0.04 20.21 -49.80
C GLY A 286 0.25 20.57 -48.31
N SER A 287 -0.79 20.45 -47.46
CA SER A 287 -0.66 20.72 -46.03
C SER A 287 0.08 19.58 -45.31
N LYS A 288 0.97 19.96 -44.38
CA LYS A 288 1.74 19.02 -43.58
C LYS A 288 1.08 18.81 -42.23
N TRP A 289 1.01 17.58 -41.78
CA TRP A 289 0.37 17.18 -40.53
C TRP A 289 1.25 16.24 -39.73
N ILE A 290 1.22 16.38 -38.40
CA ILE A 290 1.83 15.40 -37.49
C ILE A 290 0.80 14.36 -37.13
N HIS A 291 1.17 13.08 -37.29
CA HIS A 291 0.39 11.93 -36.84
C HIS A 291 1.18 11.18 -35.77
N ILE A 292 0.73 11.24 -34.53
CA ILE A 292 1.36 10.56 -33.39
C ILE A 292 0.32 9.95 -32.45
N ALA A 293 0.68 8.84 -31.81
CA ALA A 293 -0.04 8.34 -30.64
C ALA A 293 0.64 8.88 -29.36
N ARG A 294 -0.09 9.65 -28.57
CA ARG A 294 0.45 10.23 -27.32
C ARG A 294 1.02 9.15 -26.40
N GLN A 295 2.25 9.30 -25.95
CA GLN A 295 2.92 8.32 -25.09
C GLN A 295 2.16 8.06 -23.79
N LYS A 296 1.58 9.11 -23.18
CA LYS A 296 0.89 9.03 -21.89
C LYS A 296 -0.48 8.37 -21.98
N THR A 297 -1.26 8.66 -23.01
CA THR A 297 -2.68 8.26 -23.10
C THR A 297 -2.96 7.26 -24.22
N LYS A 298 -1.98 7.03 -25.10
CA LYS A 298 -2.11 6.25 -26.34
C LYS A 298 -3.20 6.78 -27.29
N ALA A 299 -3.63 8.02 -27.08
CA ALA A 299 -4.60 8.66 -27.95
C ALA A 299 -3.91 9.13 -29.23
N GLU A 300 -4.50 8.83 -30.37
CA GLU A 300 -4.05 9.34 -31.66
C GLU A 300 -4.31 10.84 -31.76
N CYS A 301 -3.33 11.57 -32.31
CA CYS A 301 -3.37 13.01 -32.53
C CYS A 301 -2.96 13.32 -33.96
N HIS A 302 -3.78 14.13 -34.63
CA HIS A 302 -3.54 14.66 -35.96
C HIS A 302 -3.46 16.17 -35.85
N ILE A 303 -2.26 16.73 -36.05
CA ILE A 303 -1.99 18.14 -35.78
C ILE A 303 -1.51 18.79 -37.06
N LYS A 304 -2.24 19.81 -37.55
CA LYS A 304 -1.83 20.58 -38.70
C LYS A 304 -0.62 21.45 -38.36
N LEU A 305 0.41 21.38 -39.18
CA LEU A 305 1.58 22.22 -39.03
C LEU A 305 1.30 23.58 -39.67
N LEU A 306 1.44 24.64 -38.85
CA LEU A 306 1.40 26.01 -39.27
C LEU A 306 2.82 26.48 -39.72
N ASP A 307 2.95 27.69 -40.26
CA ASP A 307 4.21 28.18 -40.82
C ASP A 307 5.38 28.20 -39.83
N ILE A 308 5.13 28.58 -38.59
CA ILE A 308 6.19 28.66 -37.56
C ILE A 308 6.75 27.27 -37.22
N PRO A 309 5.94 26.25 -36.86
CA PRO A 309 6.41 24.88 -36.70
C PRO A 309 7.14 24.35 -37.94
N LEU A 310 6.65 24.65 -39.15
CA LEU A 310 7.30 24.19 -40.38
C LEU A 310 8.71 24.78 -40.53
N ARG A 311 8.89 26.07 -40.27
CA ARG A 311 10.22 26.70 -40.27
C ARG A 311 11.17 26.12 -39.23
N ILE A 312 10.64 25.73 -38.07
CA ILE A 312 11.46 25.09 -37.04
C ILE A 312 11.90 23.71 -37.50
N ILE A 313 11.01 22.90 -38.08
CA ILE A 313 11.38 21.59 -38.65
C ILE A 313 12.45 21.75 -39.72
N GLU A 314 12.28 22.71 -40.64
CA GLU A 314 13.22 22.95 -41.71
C GLU A 314 14.60 23.37 -41.18
N LYS A 315 14.63 24.24 -40.16
CA LYS A 315 15.87 24.69 -39.50
C LYS A 315 16.71 23.57 -38.92
N TYR A 316 16.06 22.55 -38.42
CA TYR A 316 16.72 21.40 -37.76
C TYR A 316 16.67 20.12 -38.63
N ARG A 317 16.39 20.26 -39.93
CA ARG A 317 16.39 19.15 -40.88
C ARG A 317 17.79 18.58 -41.02
N GLY A 318 17.97 17.27 -40.74
CA GLY A 318 19.28 16.63 -40.75
C GLY A 318 19.97 16.58 -39.38
N ASP A 319 19.66 17.49 -38.47
CA ASP A 319 19.96 17.36 -37.05
C ASP A 319 18.75 16.76 -36.38
N CYS A 320 18.91 15.76 -35.51
CA CYS A 320 17.80 15.29 -34.72
C CYS A 320 17.18 16.50 -34.01
N LEU A 321 15.91 16.85 -34.29
CA LEU A 321 15.19 17.96 -33.62
C LEU A 321 15.34 17.88 -32.11
N LEU A 322 15.85 16.77 -31.66
CA LEU A 322 15.84 16.27 -30.29
C LEU A 322 17.14 15.63 -29.84
N ASP A 323 18.28 15.99 -30.49
CA ASP A 323 19.56 15.65 -29.88
C ASP A 323 19.70 16.45 -28.56
N THR A 324 18.82 16.04 -27.62
CA THR A 324 18.92 16.44 -26.24
C THR A 324 20.06 15.66 -25.66
N SER A 325 21.25 16.27 -25.60
CA SER A 325 22.29 15.85 -24.68
C SER A 325 21.65 15.42 -23.36
N PRO A 326 22.07 14.30 -22.75
CA PRO A 326 21.44 13.78 -21.54
C PRO A 326 21.29 14.89 -20.51
N SER A 327 20.10 14.93 -19.90
CA SER A 327 19.82 15.87 -18.81
C SER A 327 20.83 15.61 -17.69
N PRO A 328 21.41 16.64 -17.05
CA PRO A 328 22.33 16.45 -15.92
C PRO A 328 21.67 15.78 -14.70
N ARG A 329 20.52 15.18 -14.87
CA ARG A 329 19.73 14.49 -13.82
C ARG A 329 19.45 13.01 -14.13
N ASP A 330 20.04 12.43 -15.17
CA ASP A 330 19.97 10.99 -15.44
C ASP A 330 21.21 10.29 -14.88
#